data_4069728fcf10c9320b652444a6c3f73f
#
_entry.id   4069728fcf10c9320b652444a6c3f73f
#
_cell.length_a   1.000
_cell.length_b   1.000
_cell.length_c   1.000
_cell.angle_alpha   90.00
_cell.angle_beta   90.00
_cell.angle_gamma   90.00
#
_symmetry.space_group_name_H-M   'P 1'
#
loop_
_entity.id
_entity.type
_entity.pdbx_description
1 polymer ?
#
loop_
_entity_poly.entity_id
_entity_poly.type
_entity_poly.pdbx_seq_one_letter_code
_entity_poly.pdbx_strand_id
1 'polypeptide(L)'
;DLFLTHPDREKIMNETIFSVALGKNDVQEEEIGRNILNGVTGTAQFNNAEQDSYALYTAIPNCGWSVCTICPSQVILHNLDATSHRIIYIFLTGMLVLLPLIYQIIHRLVRPLRKFSESARSIATGRFDVALPEVHSKDEIKDLHDSLVYMQQSLSGYVSELRTTTASKERIESELSIAREIQMGMIPKIFPPYPEREDVDLHAILHPAKEVGGDLYDFFIDNDRLYFVIGDVSGKGIPASLFMAIARSLFRTLAQQATSPAEIMSKMNRSISENNEANMFVTLIIGILDLKTGSLRFCNAGHNPPIIIGADGNTTLLKAKIQLFVGVLEDMEYTDEEITLEKNTRLFLYTDGITEAENASKELYGED
;
A
#
# COMPACT_ATOMS: atom_id res chain seq x y z
N ASP A 1 100.11 16.85 19.46
CA ASP A 1 99.11 17.37 18.49
C ASP A 1 99.51 17.10 17.07
N LEU A 2 100.65 16.40 16.80
CA LEU A 2 101.09 16.09 15.44
C LEU A 2 100.28 14.85 14.89
N PHE A 3 100.06 14.84 13.61
CA PHE A 3 99.51 13.65 12.93
C PHE A 3 100.51 12.50 13.01
N LEU A 4 100.14 11.42 13.63
CA LEU A 4 100.89 10.15 13.68
C LEU A 4 100.67 9.29 12.45
N THR A 5 99.47 9.43 11.85
CA THR A 5 99.12 8.85 10.61
C THR A 5 98.19 9.82 9.85
N HIS A 6 98.32 9.96 8.58
CA HIS A 6 97.50 10.79 7.68
C HIS A 6 97.53 10.25 6.26
N PRO A 7 96.46 10.33 5.50
CA PRO A 7 96.46 9.94 4.10
C PRO A 7 97.53 10.63 3.29
N ASP A 8 97.71 11.93 3.53
CA ASP A 8 98.83 12.70 2.98
C ASP A 8 100.09 12.53 3.85
N ARG A 9 101.09 11.89 3.29
CA ARG A 9 102.37 11.52 4.00
C ARG A 9 103.19 12.73 4.46
N GLU A 10 103.09 13.87 3.73
CA GLU A 10 103.85 15.09 4.07
C GLU A 10 103.37 15.72 5.34
N LYS A 11 102.19 15.45 5.79
CA LYS A 11 101.58 15.99 7.02
C LYS A 11 101.95 15.14 8.29
N ILE A 12 102.43 13.92 8.07
CA ILE A 12 102.81 13.06 9.18
C ILE A 12 104.00 13.64 9.91
N MET A 13 103.89 13.86 11.27
CA MET A 13 104.90 14.44 12.16
C MET A 13 105.28 15.90 11.80
N ASN A 14 104.66 16.54 10.76
CA ASN A 14 104.97 17.89 10.31
C ASN A 14 103.83 18.88 10.62
N GLU A 15 102.57 18.44 10.56
CA GLU A 15 101.46 19.31 10.79
C GLU A 15 100.57 18.79 11.92
N THR A 16 99.77 19.69 12.44
CA THR A 16 98.69 19.45 13.36
C THR A 16 97.35 19.73 12.78
N ILE A 17 96.25 19.22 13.35
CA ILE A 17 94.93 19.51 12.92
C ILE A 17 94.64 21.04 12.94
N PHE A 18 95.26 21.75 13.88
CA PHE A 18 95.11 23.23 13.95
C PHE A 18 95.87 23.96 12.82
N SER A 19 97.09 23.45 12.47
CA SER A 19 97.85 24.07 11.36
C SER A 19 97.12 23.90 10.03
N VAL A 20 96.46 22.77 9.84
CA VAL A 20 95.65 22.51 8.66
C VAL A 20 94.38 23.38 8.68
N ALA A 21 93.68 23.46 9.81
CA ALA A 21 92.49 24.30 9.94
C ALA A 21 92.77 25.80 9.73
N LEU A 22 93.87 26.28 10.24
CA LEU A 22 94.33 27.64 10.07
C LEU A 22 94.70 27.94 8.59
N GLY A 23 95.36 26.99 7.94
CA GLY A 23 95.71 27.10 6.50
C GLY A 23 94.46 27.18 5.56
N LYS A 24 93.37 26.58 5.98
CA LYS A 24 92.07 26.57 5.25
C LYS A 24 91.07 27.56 5.77
N ASN A 25 91.33 28.22 6.92
CA ASN A 25 90.43 29.09 7.62
C ASN A 25 89.08 28.37 7.93
N ASP A 26 89.20 27.09 8.33
CA ASP A 26 88.03 26.23 8.59
C ASP A 26 87.79 26.13 10.10
N VAL A 27 86.76 26.87 10.60
CA VAL A 27 86.40 26.95 12.01
C VAL A 27 85.85 25.59 12.50
N GLN A 28 85.26 24.77 11.63
CA GLN A 28 84.71 23.48 12.01
C GLN A 28 85.86 22.44 12.29
N GLU A 29 86.85 22.48 11.39
CA GLU A 29 88.06 21.63 11.57
C GLU A 29 88.87 21.98 12.81
N GLU A 30 88.87 23.26 13.19
CA GLU A 30 89.47 23.75 14.43
C GLU A 30 88.65 23.23 15.66
N GLU A 31 87.33 23.29 15.59
CA GLU A 31 86.48 22.79 16.68
C GLU A 31 86.67 21.26 16.89
N ILE A 32 86.68 20.51 15.78
CA ILE A 32 86.99 19.08 15.81
C ILE A 32 88.35 18.83 16.52
N GLY A 33 89.42 19.63 16.18
CA GLY A 33 90.75 19.55 16.81
C GLY A 33 90.65 19.78 18.32
N ARG A 34 89.92 20.78 18.78
CA ARG A 34 89.70 21.08 20.21
C ARG A 34 89.00 19.94 20.95
N ASN A 35 87.95 19.38 20.33
CA ASN A 35 87.19 18.24 20.88
C ASN A 35 88.06 16.99 21.00
N ILE A 36 88.91 16.75 20.00
CA ILE A 36 89.86 15.64 20.03
C ILE A 36 90.86 15.78 21.14
N LEU A 37 91.43 17.02 21.32
CA LEU A 37 92.37 17.29 22.46
C LEU A 37 91.77 17.14 23.87
N ASN A 38 90.49 17.53 23.97
CA ASN A 38 89.75 17.38 25.24
C ASN A 38 89.28 15.96 25.50
N GLY A 39 89.68 15.01 24.66
CA GLY A 39 89.29 13.57 24.78
C GLY A 39 87.81 13.29 24.56
N VAL A 40 87.09 14.17 23.89
CA VAL A 40 85.68 14.02 23.59
C VAL A 40 85.53 13.06 22.40
N THR A 41 84.63 12.10 22.54
CA THR A 41 84.23 11.23 21.44
C THR A 41 83.00 11.83 20.75
N GLY A 42 83.04 11.98 19.46
CA GLY A 42 81.94 12.64 18.73
C GLY A 42 82.02 12.48 17.23
N THR A 43 81.00 13.06 16.59
CA THR A 43 80.90 13.19 15.12
C THR A 43 80.68 14.64 14.77
N ALA A 44 81.29 15.11 13.75
CA ALA A 44 81.12 16.43 13.23
C ALA A 44 81.07 16.38 11.69
N GLN A 45 80.30 17.25 11.11
CA GLN A 45 80.27 17.45 9.64
C GLN A 45 81.18 18.66 9.33
N PHE A 46 82.04 18.49 8.33
CA PHE A 46 82.87 19.60 7.86
C PHE A 46 83.18 19.41 6.37
N ASN A 47 83.59 20.49 5.77
CA ASN A 47 83.90 20.51 4.33
C ASN A 47 85.41 20.26 4.15
N ASN A 48 85.77 19.08 3.62
CA ASN A 48 87.15 18.74 3.32
C ASN A 48 87.41 18.80 1.84
N ALA A 49 88.19 19.76 1.42
CA ALA A 49 88.60 19.95 0.02
C ALA A 49 87.38 19.97 -0.99
N GLU A 50 86.40 20.82 -0.67
CA GLU A 50 85.17 21.00 -1.44
C GLU A 50 84.16 19.81 -1.38
N GLN A 51 84.42 18.85 -0.48
CA GLN A 51 83.47 17.79 -0.25
C GLN A 51 82.98 17.75 1.17
N ASP A 52 81.67 17.70 1.35
CA ASP A 52 81.07 17.49 2.65
C ASP A 52 81.51 16.10 3.18
N SER A 53 82.06 16.08 4.40
CA SER A 53 82.59 14.90 5.03
C SER A 53 82.16 14.84 6.47
N TYR A 54 82.03 13.63 6.99
CA TYR A 54 81.79 13.34 8.40
C TYR A 54 83.09 12.93 9.06
N ALA A 55 83.49 13.58 10.15
CA ALA A 55 84.56 13.14 11.00
C ALA A 55 83.99 12.39 12.22
N LEU A 56 84.46 11.23 12.42
CA LEU A 56 84.26 10.43 13.65
C LEU A 56 85.56 10.44 14.46
N TYR A 57 85.54 10.99 15.62
CA TYR A 57 86.69 11.08 16.46
C TYR A 57 86.50 10.48 17.83
N THR A 58 87.55 9.85 18.36
CA THR A 58 87.55 9.31 19.73
C THR A 58 88.94 9.28 20.31
N ALA A 59 89.07 9.50 21.63
CA ALA A 59 90.31 9.33 22.35
C ALA A 59 90.63 7.84 22.62
N ILE A 60 91.85 7.42 22.41
CA ILE A 60 92.33 6.07 22.78
C ILE A 60 92.67 6.04 24.21
N PRO A 61 92.06 5.20 25.07
CA PRO A 61 92.40 5.12 26.51
C PRO A 61 93.86 4.79 26.74
N ASN A 62 94.43 5.42 27.82
CA ASN A 62 95.73 5.14 28.34
C ASN A 62 96.95 5.50 27.46
N CYS A 63 96.84 6.13 26.31
CA CYS A 63 97.99 6.47 25.49
C CYS A 63 98.08 7.93 25.05
N GLY A 64 97.07 8.71 25.36
CA GLY A 64 96.96 10.13 25.00
C GLY A 64 96.80 10.38 23.47
N TRP A 65 96.48 9.35 22.75
CA TRP A 65 96.23 9.47 21.31
C TRP A 65 94.72 9.51 20.99
N SER A 66 94.39 10.09 19.88
CA SER A 66 93.04 10.13 19.36
C SER A 66 93.00 9.64 17.91
N VAL A 67 91.96 8.97 17.56
CA VAL A 67 91.67 8.54 16.16
C VAL A 67 90.52 9.38 15.60
N CYS A 68 90.77 9.89 14.43
CA CYS A 68 89.77 10.61 13.67
C CYS A 68 89.67 9.89 12.33
N THR A 69 88.45 9.44 12.01
CA THR A 69 88.12 8.86 10.65
C THR A 69 87.29 9.84 9.89
N ILE A 70 87.72 10.18 8.68
CA ILE A 70 87.01 11.05 7.80
C ILE A 70 86.31 10.21 6.74
N CYS A 71 85.01 10.36 6.65
CA CYS A 71 84.18 9.66 5.67
C CYS A 71 83.46 10.70 4.77
N PRO A 72 83.69 10.71 3.45
CA PRO A 72 82.96 11.59 2.56
C PRO A 72 81.44 11.27 2.57
N SER A 73 80.62 12.29 2.65
CA SER A 73 79.14 12.18 2.62
C SER A 73 78.65 11.38 1.42
N GLN A 74 79.31 11.54 0.29
CA GLN A 74 78.95 10.80 -0.94
C GLN A 74 79.02 9.27 -0.77
N VAL A 75 79.99 8.79 0.04
CA VAL A 75 80.11 7.31 0.28
C VAL A 75 78.98 6.77 1.15
N ILE A 76 78.56 7.61 2.11
CA ILE A 76 77.46 7.27 3.01
C ILE A 76 76.13 7.36 2.27
N LEU A 77 75.95 8.42 1.53
CA LEU A 77 74.65 8.76 0.88
C LEU A 77 74.41 7.96 -0.40
N HIS A 78 75.50 7.50 -1.10
CA HIS A 78 75.36 6.72 -2.33
C HIS A 78 74.44 5.50 -2.18
N ASN A 79 74.48 4.77 -1.06
CA ASN A 79 73.60 3.66 -0.79
C ASN A 79 72.19 4.10 -0.47
N LEU A 80 72.02 5.29 0.12
CA LEU A 80 70.69 5.87 0.43
C LEU A 80 70.03 6.34 -0.85
N ASP A 81 70.73 6.96 -1.75
CA ASP A 81 70.21 7.40 -3.06
C ASP A 81 69.71 6.21 -3.90
N ALA A 82 70.49 5.16 -3.99
CA ALA A 82 70.10 3.93 -4.66
C ALA A 82 68.87 3.28 -4.06
N THR A 83 68.75 3.34 -2.71
CA THR A 83 67.61 2.79 -1.98
C THR A 83 66.36 3.68 -2.19
N SER A 84 66.55 5.00 -2.16
CA SER A 84 65.48 5.97 -2.40
C SER A 84 64.86 5.81 -3.82
N HIS A 85 65.71 5.69 -4.82
CA HIS A 85 65.25 5.42 -6.20
C HIS A 85 64.47 4.08 -6.31
N ARG A 86 64.92 3.03 -5.63
CA ARG A 86 64.19 1.73 -5.61
C ARG A 86 62.81 1.91 -4.95
N ILE A 87 62.70 2.61 -3.83
CA ILE A 87 61.41 2.89 -3.14
C ILE A 87 60.46 3.67 -4.07
N ILE A 88 61.00 4.73 -4.77
CA ILE A 88 60.20 5.50 -5.69
C ILE A 88 59.69 4.66 -6.86
N TYR A 89 60.53 3.78 -7.42
CA TYR A 89 60.11 2.88 -8.50
C TYR A 89 59.05 1.86 -8.04
N ILE A 90 59.18 1.31 -6.83
CA ILE A 90 58.16 0.39 -6.27
C ILE A 90 56.84 1.14 -6.05
N PHE A 91 56.90 2.38 -5.52
CA PHE A 91 55.71 3.20 -5.31
C PHE A 91 54.99 3.55 -6.62
N LEU A 92 55.75 4.02 -7.64
CA LEU A 92 55.22 4.34 -8.95
C LEU A 92 54.60 3.10 -9.65
N THR A 93 55.30 1.97 -9.57
CA THR A 93 54.80 0.71 -10.15
C THR A 93 53.53 0.26 -9.41
N GLY A 94 53.51 0.30 -8.10
CA GLY A 94 52.33 0.03 -7.27
C GLY A 94 51.14 0.92 -7.62
N MET A 95 51.38 2.20 -7.78
CA MET A 95 50.33 3.17 -8.18
C MET A 95 49.81 2.92 -9.59
N LEU A 96 50.71 2.57 -10.54
CA LEU A 96 50.36 2.23 -11.93
C LEU A 96 49.45 1.00 -11.98
N VAL A 97 49.60 0.00 -11.10
CA VAL A 97 48.74 -1.16 -11.00
C VAL A 97 47.46 -0.88 -10.24
N LEU A 98 47.54 -0.12 -9.14
CA LEU A 98 46.42 0.12 -8.23
C LEU A 98 45.34 0.99 -8.89
N LEU A 99 45.72 2.08 -9.60
CA LEU A 99 44.77 2.98 -10.21
C LEU A 99 43.86 2.30 -11.25
N PRO A 100 44.36 1.50 -12.22
CA PRO A 100 43.48 0.80 -13.15
C PRO A 100 42.65 -0.29 -12.46
N LEU A 101 43.14 -0.93 -11.42
CA LEU A 101 42.37 -1.90 -10.62
C LEU A 101 41.16 -1.19 -9.95
N ILE A 102 41.38 -0.07 -9.28
CA ILE A 102 40.31 0.72 -8.67
C ILE A 102 39.31 1.19 -9.72
N TYR A 103 39.79 1.71 -10.86
CA TYR A 103 38.94 2.11 -11.97
C TYR A 103 38.07 0.94 -12.47
N GLN A 104 38.65 -0.24 -12.62
CA GLN A 104 37.92 -1.44 -13.03
C GLN A 104 36.85 -1.88 -12.03
N ILE A 105 37.16 -1.82 -10.72
CA ILE A 105 36.20 -2.11 -9.65
C ILE A 105 35.02 -1.11 -9.69
N ILE A 106 35.30 0.18 -9.76
CA ILE A 106 34.28 1.21 -9.85
C ILE A 106 33.39 1.01 -11.08
N HIS A 107 33.99 0.68 -12.22
CA HIS A 107 33.23 0.51 -13.45
C HIS A 107 32.37 -0.73 -13.46
N ARG A 108 32.85 -1.85 -12.90
CA ARG A 108 32.13 -3.13 -12.87
C ARG A 108 31.11 -3.27 -11.76
N LEU A 109 31.36 -2.70 -10.58
CA LEU A 109 30.51 -2.89 -9.42
C LEU A 109 29.67 -1.66 -9.07
N VAL A 110 30.28 -0.47 -8.99
CA VAL A 110 29.59 0.71 -8.46
C VAL A 110 28.62 1.31 -9.47
N ARG A 111 29.00 1.42 -10.73
CA ARG A 111 28.11 1.99 -11.76
C ARG A 111 26.80 1.24 -11.96
N PRO A 112 26.79 -0.09 -12.09
CA PRO A 112 25.53 -0.85 -12.20
C PRO A 112 24.65 -0.67 -10.98
N LEU A 113 25.21 -0.72 -9.77
CA LEU A 113 24.44 -0.53 -8.52
C LEU A 113 23.73 0.81 -8.46
N ARG A 114 24.40 1.89 -8.89
CA ARG A 114 23.77 3.21 -8.98
C ARG A 114 22.59 3.22 -9.96
N LYS A 115 22.74 2.61 -11.12
CA LYS A 115 21.65 2.50 -12.11
C LYS A 115 20.50 1.67 -11.60
N PHE A 116 20.76 0.57 -10.87
CA PHE A 116 19.72 -0.21 -10.21
C PHE A 116 18.94 0.61 -9.18
N SER A 117 19.65 1.40 -8.38
CA SER A 117 19.01 2.31 -7.41
C SER A 117 18.10 3.34 -8.10
N GLU A 118 18.56 3.93 -9.22
CA GLU A 118 17.77 4.88 -10.02
C GLU A 118 16.53 4.20 -10.65
N SER A 119 16.68 2.98 -11.18
CA SER A 119 15.56 2.18 -11.73
C SER A 119 14.58 1.77 -10.65
N ALA A 120 15.07 1.27 -9.50
CA ALA A 120 14.23 0.91 -8.36
C ALA A 120 13.42 2.12 -7.84
N ARG A 121 14.03 3.30 -7.79
CA ARG A 121 13.33 4.54 -7.43
C ARG A 121 12.26 4.92 -8.45
N SER A 122 12.49 4.69 -9.73
CA SER A 122 11.50 4.91 -10.78
C SER A 122 10.33 3.95 -10.67
N ILE A 123 10.60 2.66 -10.40
CA ILE A 123 9.58 1.64 -10.14
C ILE A 123 8.73 2.03 -8.92
N ALA A 124 9.36 2.49 -7.83
CA ALA A 124 8.67 2.95 -6.63
C ALA A 124 7.74 4.15 -6.86
N THR A 125 7.98 4.94 -7.92
CA THR A 125 7.08 6.04 -8.34
C THR A 125 5.99 5.60 -9.33
N GLY A 126 5.84 4.29 -9.56
CA GLY A 126 4.80 3.73 -10.43
C GLY A 126 5.17 3.65 -11.91
N ARG A 127 6.43 3.87 -12.27
CA ARG A 127 6.92 3.69 -13.65
C ARG A 127 7.52 2.29 -13.81
N PHE A 128 6.74 1.37 -14.32
CA PHE A 128 7.14 -0.04 -14.48
C PHE A 128 7.73 -0.38 -15.85
N ASP A 129 7.85 0.60 -16.74
CA ASP A 129 8.40 0.47 -18.10
C ASP A 129 9.89 0.83 -18.20
N VAL A 130 10.54 1.09 -17.06
CA VAL A 130 11.95 1.50 -17.01
C VAL A 130 12.85 0.31 -17.33
N ALA A 131 13.74 0.46 -18.32
CA ALA A 131 14.74 -0.52 -18.64
C ALA A 131 15.76 -0.66 -17.50
N LEU A 132 15.98 -1.88 -17.05
CA LEU A 132 17.04 -2.20 -16.10
C LEU A 132 18.40 -2.27 -16.81
N PRO A 133 19.50 -1.90 -16.15
CA PRO A 133 20.84 -1.95 -16.74
C PRO A 133 21.21 -3.39 -17.12
N GLU A 134 21.75 -3.59 -18.32
CA GLU A 134 22.28 -4.89 -18.73
C GLU A 134 23.45 -5.31 -17.86
N VAL A 135 23.46 -6.55 -17.42
CA VAL A 135 24.49 -7.16 -16.57
C VAL A 135 25.04 -8.41 -17.26
N HIS A 136 26.35 -8.39 -17.51
CA HIS A 136 27.05 -9.51 -18.16
C HIS A 136 27.83 -10.37 -17.16
N SER A 137 27.83 -10.02 -15.87
CA SER A 137 28.46 -10.82 -14.82
C SER A 137 27.62 -12.05 -14.45
N LYS A 138 28.26 -13.04 -13.84
CA LYS A 138 27.61 -14.26 -13.32
C LYS A 138 27.77 -14.31 -11.79
N ASP A 139 27.62 -13.17 -11.14
CA ASP A 139 27.81 -12.96 -9.71
C ASP A 139 26.50 -12.42 -9.07
N GLU A 140 26.58 -11.95 -7.84
CA GLU A 140 25.48 -11.40 -7.05
C GLU A 140 24.79 -10.20 -7.73
N ILE A 141 25.50 -9.52 -8.63
CA ILE A 141 24.93 -8.41 -9.42
C ILE A 141 23.92 -8.94 -10.44
N LYS A 142 24.18 -10.13 -10.99
CA LYS A 142 23.22 -10.81 -11.89
C LYS A 142 21.98 -11.24 -11.13
N ASP A 143 22.14 -11.82 -9.93
CA ASP A 143 21.03 -12.26 -9.10
C ASP A 143 20.17 -11.07 -8.68
N LEU A 144 20.79 -9.93 -8.36
CA LEU A 144 20.10 -8.68 -8.08
C LEU A 144 19.30 -8.18 -9.30
N HIS A 145 19.89 -8.21 -10.48
CA HIS A 145 19.22 -7.84 -11.73
C HIS A 145 17.97 -8.69 -11.94
N ASP A 146 18.11 -10.02 -11.87
CA ASP A 146 17.01 -10.95 -12.14
C ASP A 146 15.90 -10.82 -11.11
N SER A 147 16.24 -10.58 -9.84
CA SER A 147 15.30 -10.29 -8.77
C SER A 147 14.53 -8.97 -9.02
N LEU A 148 15.20 -7.92 -9.48
CA LEU A 148 14.56 -6.65 -9.83
C LEU A 148 13.67 -6.77 -11.07
N VAL A 149 14.07 -7.56 -12.09
CA VAL A 149 13.24 -7.86 -13.26
C VAL A 149 11.95 -8.55 -12.83
N TYR A 150 12.08 -9.60 -12.01
CA TYR A 150 10.93 -10.34 -11.49
C TYR A 150 9.98 -9.44 -10.68
N MET A 151 10.54 -8.63 -9.79
CA MET A 151 9.76 -7.66 -8.99
C MET A 151 9.03 -6.66 -9.88
N GLN A 152 9.70 -6.10 -10.89
CA GLN A 152 9.12 -5.15 -11.83
C GLN A 152 7.95 -5.76 -12.61
N GLN A 153 8.11 -6.97 -13.12
CA GLN A 153 7.07 -7.69 -13.85
C GLN A 153 5.88 -8.02 -12.95
N SER A 154 6.13 -8.51 -11.74
CA SER A 154 5.09 -8.84 -10.77
C SER A 154 4.29 -7.61 -10.36
N LEU A 155 4.96 -6.49 -10.03
CA LEU A 155 4.31 -5.24 -9.68
C LEU A 155 3.49 -4.67 -10.84
N SER A 156 4.02 -4.71 -12.06
CA SER A 156 3.30 -4.28 -13.25
C SER A 156 2.03 -5.11 -13.47
N GLY A 157 2.13 -6.43 -13.29
CA GLY A 157 1.00 -7.36 -13.36
C GLY A 157 -0.07 -7.03 -12.31
N TYR A 158 0.31 -6.90 -11.05
CA TYR A 158 -0.63 -6.55 -9.96
C TYR A 158 -1.32 -5.21 -10.16
N VAL A 159 -0.59 -4.19 -10.62
CA VAL A 159 -1.20 -2.87 -10.90
C VAL A 159 -2.17 -2.93 -12.07
N SER A 160 -1.86 -3.69 -13.11
CA SER A 160 -2.77 -3.91 -14.24
C SER A 160 -4.03 -4.65 -13.81
N GLU A 161 -3.90 -5.73 -13.04
CA GLU A 161 -5.02 -6.50 -12.50
C GLU A 161 -5.90 -5.64 -11.58
N LEU A 162 -5.28 -4.87 -10.68
CA LEU A 162 -5.99 -3.98 -9.79
C LEU A 162 -6.79 -2.92 -10.55
N ARG A 163 -6.21 -2.32 -11.60
CA ARG A 163 -6.89 -1.34 -12.44
C ARG A 163 -8.11 -1.94 -13.15
N THR A 164 -7.96 -3.13 -13.73
CA THR A 164 -9.08 -3.81 -14.42
C THR A 164 -10.18 -4.20 -13.44
N THR A 165 -9.83 -4.70 -12.27
CA THR A 165 -10.79 -5.07 -11.21
C THR A 165 -11.52 -3.83 -10.68
N THR A 166 -10.79 -2.73 -10.43
CA THR A 166 -11.40 -1.47 -9.97
C THR A 166 -12.36 -0.90 -11.01
N ALA A 167 -11.94 -0.83 -12.28
CA ALA A 167 -12.81 -0.35 -13.37
C ALA A 167 -14.06 -1.23 -13.56
N SER A 168 -13.92 -2.55 -13.43
CA SER A 168 -15.05 -3.47 -13.49
C SER A 168 -16.02 -3.26 -12.32
N LYS A 169 -15.48 -3.05 -11.10
CA LYS A 169 -16.29 -2.76 -9.92
C LYS A 169 -17.05 -1.45 -10.05
N GLU A 170 -16.39 -0.38 -10.45
CA GLU A 170 -17.03 0.94 -10.67
C GLU A 170 -18.14 0.87 -11.72
N ARG A 171 -17.93 0.09 -12.80
CA ARG A 171 -18.96 -0.14 -13.81
C ARG A 171 -20.17 -0.86 -13.23
N ILE A 172 -19.97 -1.94 -12.47
CA ILE A 172 -21.05 -2.69 -11.82
C ILE A 172 -21.83 -1.81 -10.85
N GLU A 173 -21.14 -1.02 -10.03
CA GLU A 173 -21.77 -0.08 -9.10
C GLU A 173 -22.63 0.96 -9.84
N SER A 174 -22.14 1.47 -10.97
CA SER A 174 -22.89 2.39 -11.82
C SER A 174 -24.14 1.74 -12.44
N GLU A 175 -24.02 0.51 -12.96
CA GLU A 175 -25.15 -0.24 -13.51
C GLU A 175 -26.21 -0.55 -12.44
N LEU A 176 -25.77 -0.89 -11.21
CA LEU A 176 -26.67 -1.09 -10.05
C LEU A 176 -27.37 0.19 -9.61
N SER A 177 -26.69 1.33 -9.65
CA SER A 177 -27.30 2.62 -9.34
C SER A 177 -28.45 2.96 -10.32
N ILE A 178 -28.24 2.70 -11.60
CA ILE A 178 -29.28 2.87 -12.62
C ILE A 178 -30.46 1.91 -12.36
N ALA A 179 -30.16 0.64 -12.06
CA ALA A 179 -31.20 -0.34 -11.72
C ALA A 179 -32.03 0.11 -10.52
N ARG A 180 -31.37 0.67 -9.49
CA ARG A 180 -32.04 1.27 -8.32
C ARG A 180 -32.97 2.41 -8.72
N GLU A 181 -32.51 3.32 -9.55
CA GLU A 181 -33.34 4.45 -10.00
C GLU A 181 -34.61 3.96 -10.74
N ILE A 182 -34.47 2.96 -11.61
CA ILE A 182 -35.58 2.34 -12.31
C ILE A 182 -36.53 1.68 -11.31
N GLN A 183 -36.02 0.82 -10.40
CA GLN A 183 -36.80 0.14 -9.38
C GLN A 183 -37.58 1.12 -8.51
N MET A 184 -36.88 2.10 -7.96
CA MET A 184 -37.48 3.14 -7.15
C MET A 184 -38.48 4.01 -7.94
N GLY A 185 -38.29 4.15 -9.26
CA GLY A 185 -39.23 4.83 -10.15
C GLY A 185 -40.57 4.07 -10.36
N MET A 186 -40.57 2.77 -10.13
CA MET A 186 -41.80 1.97 -10.20
C MET A 186 -42.71 2.17 -8.99
N ILE A 187 -42.17 2.52 -7.82
CA ILE A 187 -42.90 2.60 -6.54
C ILE A 187 -43.48 4.01 -6.34
N PRO A 188 -44.71 4.16 -5.80
CA PRO A 188 -45.27 5.46 -5.48
C PRO A 188 -44.38 6.22 -4.48
N LYS A 189 -44.04 7.48 -4.80
CA LYS A 189 -43.09 8.30 -4.01
C LYS A 189 -43.70 9.64 -3.56
N ILE A 190 -44.79 10.04 -4.14
CA ILE A 190 -45.39 11.36 -3.88
C ILE A 190 -46.47 11.18 -2.83
N PHE A 191 -46.32 11.84 -1.71
CA PHE A 191 -47.26 11.79 -0.59
C PHE A 191 -47.64 13.20 -0.14
N PRO A 192 -48.94 13.48 0.20
CA PRO A 192 -50.06 12.55 0.06
C PRO A 192 -50.36 12.27 -1.43
N PRO A 193 -50.69 11.01 -1.81
CA PRO A 193 -50.93 10.63 -3.22
C PRO A 193 -52.29 11.15 -3.74
N TYR A 194 -53.24 11.42 -2.84
CA TYR A 194 -54.62 11.90 -3.12
C TYR A 194 -54.91 13.10 -2.23
N PRO A 195 -54.31 14.27 -2.49
CA PRO A 195 -54.48 15.45 -1.61
C PRO A 195 -55.90 16.03 -1.60
N GLU A 196 -56.74 15.67 -2.57
CA GLU A 196 -58.14 16.07 -2.70
C GLU A 196 -59.10 15.20 -1.87
N ARG A 197 -58.63 14.11 -1.25
CA ARG A 197 -59.44 13.20 -0.46
C ARG A 197 -59.17 13.40 1.03
N GLU A 198 -60.27 13.59 1.79
CA GLU A 198 -60.26 13.77 3.24
C GLU A 198 -60.56 12.45 4.01
N ASP A 199 -60.99 11.41 3.29
CA ASP A 199 -61.41 10.12 3.86
C ASP A 199 -60.28 9.07 3.97
N VAL A 200 -59.12 9.35 3.40
CA VAL A 200 -57.95 8.51 3.49
C VAL A 200 -56.66 9.31 3.50
N ASP A 201 -55.74 8.96 4.40
CA ASP A 201 -54.35 9.45 4.42
C ASP A 201 -53.40 8.27 4.22
N LEU A 202 -52.49 8.40 3.27
CA LEU A 202 -51.55 7.35 2.89
C LEU A 202 -50.13 7.87 2.95
N HIS A 203 -49.25 7.12 3.58
CA HIS A 203 -47.81 7.32 3.55
C HIS A 203 -47.07 6.00 3.44
N ALA A 204 -45.99 5.95 2.67
CA ALA A 204 -45.14 4.78 2.58
C ALA A 204 -43.70 5.20 2.33
N ILE A 205 -42.78 4.39 2.78
CA ILE A 205 -41.33 4.58 2.63
C ILE A 205 -40.66 3.23 2.36
N LEU A 206 -39.65 3.23 1.49
CA LEU A 206 -38.84 2.06 1.19
C LEU A 206 -37.37 2.44 1.22
N HIS A 207 -36.60 1.72 2.03
CA HIS A 207 -35.15 1.81 2.10
C HIS A 207 -34.54 0.45 1.83
N PRO A 208 -34.09 0.16 0.60
CA PRO A 208 -33.45 -1.12 0.29
C PRO A 208 -32.17 -1.32 1.09
N ALA A 209 -31.94 -2.53 1.59
CA ALA A 209 -30.73 -2.89 2.36
C ALA A 209 -29.45 -2.93 1.50
N LYS A 210 -29.58 -3.07 0.19
CA LYS A 210 -28.50 -2.99 -0.82
C LYS A 210 -28.87 -1.95 -1.87
N GLU A 211 -28.11 -1.92 -2.97
CA GLU A 211 -28.37 -1.02 -4.09
C GLU A 211 -29.79 -1.24 -4.66
N VAL A 212 -30.25 -2.50 -4.71
CA VAL A 212 -31.61 -2.89 -5.08
C VAL A 212 -32.17 -3.90 -4.08
N GLY A 213 -33.49 -3.93 -3.89
CA GLY A 213 -34.17 -4.73 -2.87
C GLY A 213 -35.27 -5.64 -3.42
N GLY A 214 -35.74 -6.57 -2.55
CA GLY A 214 -36.90 -7.44 -2.80
C GLY A 214 -38.24 -6.85 -2.34
N ASP A 215 -38.19 -5.94 -1.37
CA ASP A 215 -39.38 -5.30 -0.80
C ASP A 215 -40.18 -4.54 -1.84
N LEU A 216 -41.48 -4.57 -1.70
CA LEU A 216 -42.41 -3.81 -2.53
C LEU A 216 -43.60 -3.31 -1.73
N TYR A 217 -44.12 -2.19 -2.17
CA TYR A 217 -45.48 -1.76 -1.88
C TYR A 217 -46.08 -1.11 -3.10
N ASP A 218 -47.40 -1.15 -3.20
CA ASP A 218 -48.14 -0.38 -4.16
C ASP A 218 -49.56 -0.14 -3.69
N PHE A 219 -50.21 0.90 -4.19
CA PHE A 219 -51.59 1.21 -3.88
C PHE A 219 -52.22 2.05 -4.99
N PHE A 220 -53.54 1.95 -5.12
CA PHE A 220 -54.32 2.83 -5.95
C PHE A 220 -55.79 2.82 -5.51
N ILE A 221 -56.50 3.87 -5.84
CA ILE A 221 -57.94 3.96 -5.61
C ILE A 221 -58.68 3.81 -6.94
N ASP A 222 -59.69 2.95 -6.93
CA ASP A 222 -60.62 2.80 -8.02
C ASP A 222 -62.04 2.64 -7.44
N ASN A 223 -63.02 3.47 -7.89
CA ASN A 223 -64.42 3.44 -7.48
C ASN A 223 -64.62 3.42 -5.96
N ASP A 224 -63.96 4.34 -5.22
CA ASP A 224 -63.97 4.44 -3.75
C ASP A 224 -63.42 3.20 -3.02
N ARG A 225 -62.66 2.36 -3.69
CA ARG A 225 -61.94 1.25 -3.11
C ARG A 225 -60.44 1.49 -3.18
N LEU A 226 -59.78 1.40 -2.05
CA LEU A 226 -58.32 1.45 -1.95
C LEU A 226 -57.79 -0.01 -2.10
N TYR A 227 -57.05 -0.24 -3.15
CA TYR A 227 -56.27 -1.46 -3.37
C TYR A 227 -54.85 -1.21 -2.90
N PHE A 228 -54.31 -2.11 -2.09
CA PHE A 228 -52.94 -2.02 -1.64
C PHE A 228 -52.28 -3.38 -1.58
N VAL A 229 -50.95 -3.38 -1.68
CA VAL A 229 -50.05 -4.54 -1.52
C VAL A 229 -48.80 -4.12 -0.79
N ILE A 230 -48.31 -4.99 0.06
CA ILE A 230 -46.95 -4.96 0.60
C ILE A 230 -46.39 -6.38 0.52
N GLY A 231 -45.11 -6.52 0.29
CA GLY A 231 -44.47 -7.81 0.23
C GLY A 231 -42.94 -7.74 0.27
N ASP A 232 -42.35 -8.89 0.50
CA ASP A 232 -40.92 -9.10 0.47
C ASP A 232 -40.58 -10.37 -0.30
N VAL A 233 -39.63 -10.23 -1.23
CA VAL A 233 -39.16 -11.32 -2.11
C VAL A 233 -37.98 -12.02 -1.46
N SER A 234 -38.02 -13.33 -1.47
CA SER A 234 -36.92 -14.19 -1.01
C SER A 234 -35.59 -13.83 -1.68
N GLY A 235 -34.52 -13.74 -0.87
CA GLY A 235 -33.18 -13.39 -1.34
C GLY A 235 -32.90 -11.90 -1.36
N LYS A 236 -31.77 -11.50 -1.95
CA LYS A 236 -31.30 -10.11 -1.95
C LYS A 236 -30.65 -9.76 -3.30
N GLY A 237 -30.61 -8.46 -3.65
CA GLY A 237 -29.94 -7.97 -4.85
C GLY A 237 -30.74 -8.09 -6.14
N ILE A 238 -30.07 -8.24 -7.27
CA ILE A 238 -30.69 -8.18 -8.61
C ILE A 238 -31.81 -9.20 -8.82
N PRO A 239 -31.68 -10.51 -8.48
CA PRO A 239 -32.76 -11.45 -8.68
C PRO A 239 -34.03 -11.07 -7.92
N ALA A 240 -33.90 -10.68 -6.66
CA ALA A 240 -35.03 -10.26 -5.83
C ALA A 240 -35.69 -8.99 -6.40
N SER A 241 -34.91 -8.04 -6.88
CA SER A 241 -35.43 -6.80 -7.46
C SER A 241 -36.22 -7.00 -8.76
N LEU A 242 -35.79 -7.93 -9.61
CA LEU A 242 -36.53 -8.31 -10.82
C LEU A 242 -37.85 -9.01 -10.48
N PHE A 243 -37.81 -9.92 -9.51
CA PHE A 243 -38.99 -10.62 -9.04
C PHE A 243 -40.00 -9.68 -8.40
N MET A 244 -39.53 -8.70 -7.63
CA MET A 244 -40.32 -7.60 -7.07
C MET A 244 -41.07 -6.82 -8.16
N ALA A 245 -40.36 -6.45 -9.25
CA ALA A 245 -40.96 -5.71 -10.36
C ALA A 245 -42.07 -6.52 -11.05
N ILE A 246 -41.84 -7.84 -11.21
CA ILE A 246 -42.88 -8.76 -11.74
C ILE A 246 -44.07 -8.82 -10.80
N ALA A 247 -43.87 -9.07 -9.51
CA ALA A 247 -44.92 -9.19 -8.51
C ALA A 247 -45.79 -7.93 -8.47
N ARG A 248 -45.14 -6.74 -8.42
CA ARG A 248 -45.85 -5.45 -8.44
C ARG A 248 -46.64 -5.24 -9.73
N SER A 249 -46.06 -5.56 -10.89
CA SER A 249 -46.72 -5.41 -12.19
C SER A 249 -47.95 -6.33 -12.32
N LEU A 250 -47.83 -7.56 -11.84
CA LEU A 250 -48.94 -8.52 -11.78
C LEU A 250 -50.05 -8.00 -10.86
N PHE A 251 -49.71 -7.52 -9.66
CA PHE A 251 -50.69 -6.89 -8.74
C PHE A 251 -51.48 -5.78 -9.47
N ARG A 252 -50.81 -4.81 -10.08
CA ARG A 252 -51.46 -3.68 -10.80
C ARG A 252 -52.38 -4.15 -11.89
N THR A 253 -52.00 -5.15 -12.67
CA THR A 253 -52.78 -5.65 -13.79
C THR A 253 -54.00 -6.49 -13.33
N LEU A 254 -53.76 -7.37 -12.37
CA LEU A 254 -54.78 -8.30 -11.90
C LEU A 254 -55.79 -7.63 -10.96
N ALA A 255 -55.41 -6.67 -10.17
CA ALA A 255 -56.29 -5.94 -9.27
C ALA A 255 -57.38 -5.13 -9.98
N GLN A 256 -57.15 -4.74 -11.24
CA GLN A 256 -58.16 -4.08 -12.05
C GLN A 256 -59.25 -5.01 -12.57
N GLN A 257 -59.02 -6.34 -12.58
CA GLN A 257 -59.92 -7.35 -13.16
C GLN A 257 -60.54 -8.28 -12.12
N ALA A 258 -59.93 -8.35 -10.94
CA ALA A 258 -60.33 -9.26 -9.87
C ALA A 258 -61.33 -8.62 -8.90
N THR A 259 -62.13 -9.44 -8.26
CA THR A 259 -63.18 -9.02 -7.34
C THR A 259 -62.77 -9.15 -5.88
N SER A 260 -61.69 -9.87 -5.60
CA SER A 260 -61.21 -10.10 -4.24
C SER A 260 -59.70 -10.25 -4.13
N PRO A 261 -59.08 -9.94 -2.93
CA PRO A 261 -57.67 -10.14 -2.67
C PRO A 261 -57.17 -11.57 -2.92
N ALA A 262 -57.95 -12.60 -2.54
CA ALA A 262 -57.61 -13.98 -2.75
C ALA A 262 -57.57 -14.35 -4.27
N GLU A 263 -58.45 -13.81 -5.04
CA GLU A 263 -58.47 -14.00 -6.51
C GLU A 263 -57.21 -13.37 -7.14
N ILE A 264 -56.81 -12.15 -6.71
CA ILE A 264 -55.56 -11.50 -7.13
C ILE A 264 -54.36 -12.39 -6.76
N MET A 265 -54.29 -12.81 -5.50
CA MET A 265 -53.22 -13.65 -4.96
C MET A 265 -53.07 -14.98 -5.71
N SER A 266 -54.18 -15.68 -5.95
CA SER A 266 -54.20 -16.97 -6.69
C SER A 266 -53.72 -16.81 -8.12
N LYS A 267 -54.15 -15.75 -8.81
CA LYS A 267 -53.70 -15.46 -10.19
C LYS A 267 -52.22 -15.06 -10.24
N MET A 268 -51.76 -14.24 -9.27
CA MET A 268 -50.34 -13.89 -9.14
C MET A 268 -49.51 -15.16 -8.90
N ASN A 269 -49.93 -16.02 -7.96
CA ASN A 269 -49.24 -17.25 -7.66
C ASN A 269 -49.05 -18.14 -8.86
N ARG A 270 -50.13 -18.39 -9.62
CA ARG A 270 -50.07 -19.19 -10.85
C ARG A 270 -49.07 -18.61 -11.86
N SER A 271 -49.17 -17.29 -12.13
CA SER A 271 -48.29 -16.62 -13.11
C SER A 271 -46.81 -16.63 -12.65
N ILE A 272 -46.56 -16.56 -11.36
CA ILE A 272 -45.21 -16.57 -10.80
C ILE A 272 -44.63 -17.98 -10.75
N SER A 273 -45.44 -18.99 -10.39
CA SER A 273 -44.99 -20.37 -10.25
C SER A 273 -44.71 -21.07 -11.58
N GLU A 274 -45.42 -20.71 -12.64
CA GLU A 274 -45.37 -21.38 -13.96
C GLU A 274 -43.95 -21.46 -14.55
N ASN A 275 -43.10 -20.46 -14.32
CA ASN A 275 -41.72 -20.40 -14.86
C ASN A 275 -40.69 -20.05 -13.80
N ASN A 276 -40.84 -20.58 -12.58
CA ASN A 276 -40.01 -20.23 -11.45
C ASN A 276 -38.84 -21.25 -11.19
N GLU A 277 -37.98 -21.40 -12.20
CA GLU A 277 -36.79 -22.30 -12.07
C GLU A 277 -35.84 -21.88 -10.92
N ALA A 278 -35.83 -20.63 -10.58
CA ALA A 278 -35.00 -20.10 -9.48
C ALA A 278 -35.56 -20.42 -8.07
N ASN A 279 -36.75 -21.03 -7.97
CA ASN A 279 -37.47 -21.32 -6.74
C ASN A 279 -37.58 -20.09 -5.80
N MET A 280 -37.79 -18.93 -6.38
CA MET A 280 -38.01 -17.70 -5.65
C MET A 280 -39.46 -17.59 -5.21
N PHE A 281 -39.68 -16.99 -4.07
CA PHE A 281 -41.02 -16.76 -3.55
C PHE A 281 -41.15 -15.33 -3.01
N VAL A 282 -42.39 -14.92 -2.79
CA VAL A 282 -42.65 -13.60 -2.20
C VAL A 282 -43.72 -13.74 -1.13
N THR A 283 -43.47 -13.09 0.02
CA THR A 283 -44.50 -12.91 1.03
C THR A 283 -45.32 -11.69 0.65
N LEU A 284 -46.65 -11.80 0.71
CA LEU A 284 -47.53 -10.71 0.29
C LEU A 284 -48.71 -10.57 1.24
N ILE A 285 -49.11 -9.31 1.49
CA ILE A 285 -50.47 -8.97 1.91
C ILE A 285 -51.10 -8.13 0.83
N ILE A 286 -52.28 -8.52 0.37
CA ILE A 286 -53.12 -7.74 -0.51
C ILE A 286 -54.39 -7.36 0.23
N GLY A 287 -54.78 -6.08 0.16
CA GLY A 287 -56.00 -5.59 0.75
C GLY A 287 -56.85 -4.75 -0.21
N ILE A 288 -58.13 -4.80 -0.04
CA ILE A 288 -59.13 -3.96 -0.68
C ILE A 288 -60.00 -3.34 0.38
N LEU A 289 -59.82 -2.03 0.62
CA LEU A 289 -60.60 -1.26 1.59
C LEU A 289 -61.68 -0.48 0.86
N ASP A 290 -62.95 -0.69 1.23
CA ASP A 290 -64.05 0.14 0.81
C ASP A 290 -64.08 1.40 1.71
N LEU A 291 -63.79 2.54 1.10
CA LEU A 291 -63.63 3.82 1.80
C LEU A 291 -64.94 4.41 2.35
N LYS A 292 -66.07 3.94 1.83
CA LYS A 292 -67.40 4.37 2.30
C LYS A 292 -67.85 3.61 3.54
N THR A 293 -67.60 2.31 3.56
CA THR A 293 -68.11 1.43 4.63
C THR A 293 -67.06 1.10 5.68
N GLY A 294 -65.77 1.29 5.37
CA GLY A 294 -64.66 0.86 6.23
C GLY A 294 -64.41 -0.67 6.16
N SER A 295 -65.11 -1.42 5.30
CA SER A 295 -64.89 -2.85 5.11
C SER A 295 -63.55 -3.07 4.41
N LEU A 296 -62.63 -3.78 5.11
CA LEU A 296 -61.34 -4.23 4.60
C LEU A 296 -61.40 -5.74 4.33
N ARG A 297 -61.36 -6.14 3.10
CA ARG A 297 -61.03 -7.52 2.70
C ARG A 297 -59.56 -7.65 2.41
N PHE A 298 -58.93 -8.69 2.90
CA PHE A 298 -57.48 -8.92 2.73
C PHE A 298 -57.13 -10.40 2.64
N CYS A 299 -55.97 -10.65 2.06
CA CYS A 299 -55.38 -11.99 1.97
C CYS A 299 -53.92 -11.90 2.34
N ASN A 300 -53.43 -12.76 3.27
CA ASN A 300 -52.05 -12.80 3.71
C ASN A 300 -51.38 -14.10 3.24
N ALA A 301 -50.36 -14.00 2.40
CA ALA A 301 -49.54 -15.10 1.94
C ALA A 301 -48.16 -15.07 2.63
N GLY A 302 -48.16 -15.33 3.95
CA GLY A 302 -46.95 -15.47 4.75
C GLY A 302 -46.20 -14.17 5.08
N HIS A 303 -46.81 -13.02 4.91
CA HIS A 303 -46.20 -11.74 5.28
C HIS A 303 -46.45 -11.36 6.75
N ASN A 304 -45.64 -10.46 7.29
CA ASN A 304 -45.78 -9.94 8.65
C ASN A 304 -47.19 -9.38 8.88
N PRO A 305 -47.84 -9.70 10.00
CA PRO A 305 -49.21 -9.25 10.26
C PRO A 305 -49.23 -7.73 10.47
N PRO A 306 -50.17 -7.01 9.83
CA PRO A 306 -50.30 -5.57 10.03
C PRO A 306 -50.69 -5.20 11.47
N ILE A 307 -50.32 -4.01 11.88
CA ILE A 307 -50.71 -3.44 13.16
C ILE A 307 -51.89 -2.48 12.94
N ILE A 308 -52.97 -2.66 13.70
CA ILE A 308 -54.13 -1.79 13.73
C ILE A 308 -54.00 -0.87 14.95
N ILE A 309 -54.07 0.43 14.74
CA ILE A 309 -54.07 1.44 15.79
C ILE A 309 -55.45 2.13 15.78
N GLY A 310 -56.25 1.85 16.79
CA GLY A 310 -57.57 2.45 16.93
C GLY A 310 -57.55 3.94 17.17
N ALA A 311 -58.69 4.61 17.02
CA ALA A 311 -58.85 6.04 17.31
C ALA A 311 -58.59 6.39 18.79
N ASP A 312 -58.71 5.41 19.68
CA ASP A 312 -58.38 5.48 21.11
C ASP A 312 -56.88 5.29 21.41
N GLY A 313 -56.06 5.02 20.40
CA GLY A 313 -54.62 4.75 20.51
C GLY A 313 -54.28 3.31 20.89
N ASN A 314 -55.28 2.42 21.08
CA ASN A 314 -55.02 1.03 21.32
C ASN A 314 -54.42 0.35 20.09
N THR A 315 -53.35 -0.43 20.30
CA THR A 315 -52.60 -1.15 19.25
C THR A 315 -52.87 -2.62 19.29
N THR A 316 -53.24 -3.23 18.19
CA THR A 316 -53.50 -4.67 18.05
C THR A 316 -52.92 -5.19 16.75
N LEU A 317 -52.37 -6.41 16.81
CA LEU A 317 -51.99 -7.13 15.60
C LEU A 317 -53.22 -7.64 14.85
N LEU A 318 -53.25 -7.41 13.55
CA LEU A 318 -54.31 -7.98 12.70
C LEU A 318 -54.11 -9.51 12.65
N LYS A 319 -54.98 -10.24 13.35
CA LYS A 319 -54.99 -11.69 13.30
C LYS A 319 -55.43 -12.14 11.92
N ALA A 320 -54.50 -12.66 11.14
CA ALA A 320 -54.74 -13.17 9.81
C ALA A 320 -54.43 -14.69 9.74
N LYS A 321 -55.18 -15.40 8.94
CA LYS A 321 -54.83 -16.78 8.57
C LYS A 321 -53.62 -16.70 7.65
N ILE A 322 -52.44 -17.07 8.14
CA ILE A 322 -51.21 -17.12 7.34
C ILE A 322 -51.33 -18.29 6.37
N GLN A 323 -51.20 -17.95 5.08
CA GLN A 323 -51.24 -18.93 3.97
C GLN A 323 -49.87 -19.04 3.35
N LEU A 324 -49.65 -20.00 2.46
CA LEU A 324 -48.36 -20.26 1.85
C LEU A 324 -47.89 -19.06 0.99
N PHE A 325 -46.60 -18.86 0.97
CA PHE A 325 -45.95 -17.82 0.15
C PHE A 325 -46.29 -17.98 -1.34
N VAL A 326 -46.35 -16.89 -2.07
CA VAL A 326 -46.60 -16.88 -3.53
C VAL A 326 -45.34 -17.36 -4.26
N GLY A 327 -45.48 -18.26 -5.23
CA GLY A 327 -44.38 -18.83 -6.00
C GLY A 327 -43.87 -20.18 -5.54
N VAL A 328 -44.43 -20.76 -4.47
CA VAL A 328 -44.00 -22.07 -3.91
C VAL A 328 -44.77 -23.26 -4.54
N LEU A 329 -46.09 -23.15 -4.65
CA LEU A 329 -46.97 -24.18 -5.21
C LEU A 329 -47.92 -23.57 -6.22
N GLU A 330 -47.88 -24.01 -7.45
CA GLU A 330 -48.67 -23.43 -8.59
C GLU A 330 -50.19 -23.45 -8.32
N ASP A 331 -50.71 -24.57 -7.82
CA ASP A 331 -52.15 -24.77 -7.63
C ASP A 331 -52.67 -24.37 -6.24
N MET A 332 -51.91 -23.46 -5.54
CA MET A 332 -52.37 -22.98 -4.26
C MET A 332 -53.57 -22.07 -4.38
N GLU A 333 -54.65 -22.41 -3.68
CA GLU A 333 -55.87 -21.59 -3.55
C GLU A 333 -55.74 -20.75 -2.26
N TYR A 334 -56.03 -19.46 -2.42
CA TYR A 334 -56.01 -18.49 -1.31
C TYR A 334 -57.43 -18.13 -0.89
N THR A 335 -57.55 -17.67 0.36
CA THR A 335 -58.84 -17.29 0.96
C THR A 335 -58.78 -15.88 1.52
N ASP A 336 -59.89 -15.15 1.35
CA ASP A 336 -60.02 -13.79 1.91
C ASP A 336 -60.44 -13.84 3.39
N GLU A 337 -60.05 -12.81 4.11
CA GLU A 337 -60.59 -12.42 5.39
C GLU A 337 -61.18 -11.01 5.31
N GLU A 338 -62.17 -10.70 6.16
CA GLU A 338 -62.83 -9.44 6.19
C GLU A 338 -62.95 -8.89 7.59
N ILE A 339 -62.62 -7.61 7.74
CA ILE A 339 -62.81 -6.84 9.02
C ILE A 339 -63.41 -5.48 8.66
N THR A 340 -64.00 -4.82 9.66
CA THR A 340 -64.45 -3.43 9.51
C THR A 340 -63.54 -2.51 10.31
N LEU A 341 -62.95 -1.56 9.64
CA LEU A 341 -62.14 -0.51 10.27
C LEU A 341 -63.04 0.67 10.66
N GLU A 342 -62.95 1.09 11.92
CA GLU A 342 -63.63 2.26 12.40
C GLU A 342 -62.99 3.57 11.85
N LYS A 343 -63.72 4.66 11.89
CA LYS A 343 -63.14 5.95 11.48
C LYS A 343 -61.94 6.33 12.33
N ASN A 344 -60.93 6.93 11.71
CA ASN A 344 -59.66 7.32 12.31
C ASN A 344 -58.80 6.13 12.79
N THR A 345 -59.07 4.92 12.34
CA THR A 345 -58.16 3.76 12.53
C THR A 345 -56.99 3.92 11.59
N ARG A 346 -55.77 3.61 12.08
CA ARG A 346 -54.56 3.53 11.28
C ARG A 346 -54.18 2.07 11.07
N LEU A 347 -53.81 1.73 9.85
CA LEU A 347 -53.27 0.43 9.49
C LEU A 347 -51.79 0.59 9.15
N PHE A 348 -50.91 -0.05 9.95
CA PHE A 348 -49.47 -0.02 9.75
C PHE A 348 -49.02 -1.36 9.19
N LEU A 349 -48.40 -1.31 8.01
CA LEU A 349 -47.83 -2.49 7.32
C LEU A 349 -46.31 -2.32 7.25
N TYR A 350 -45.58 -3.41 7.43
CA TYR A 350 -44.12 -3.40 7.48
C TYR A 350 -43.54 -4.71 6.96
N THR A 351 -42.31 -4.65 6.50
CA THR A 351 -41.49 -5.83 6.15
C THR A 351 -40.53 -6.12 7.29
N ASP A 352 -39.89 -7.29 7.26
CA ASP A 352 -38.94 -7.74 8.28
C ASP A 352 -37.72 -6.84 8.45
N GLY A 353 -37.41 -6.00 7.46
CA GLY A 353 -36.34 -5.00 7.56
C GLY A 353 -36.47 -4.04 8.75
N ILE A 354 -37.70 -3.88 9.34
CA ILE A 354 -37.88 -3.11 10.60
C ILE A 354 -37.49 -3.98 11.80
N THR A 355 -38.02 -5.20 11.88
CA THR A 355 -37.81 -6.10 13.05
C THR A 355 -36.41 -6.70 13.06
N GLU A 356 -35.80 -6.86 11.89
CA GLU A 356 -34.42 -7.33 11.72
C GLU A 356 -33.37 -6.20 11.72
N ALA A 357 -33.79 -4.94 11.95
CA ALA A 357 -32.83 -3.83 12.08
C ALA A 357 -31.89 -4.07 13.26
N GLU A 358 -30.59 -4.02 13.00
CA GLU A 358 -29.54 -4.21 14.01
C GLU A 358 -29.04 -2.88 14.59
N ASN A 359 -28.80 -2.86 15.91
CA ASN A 359 -28.06 -1.79 16.54
C ASN A 359 -26.53 -1.97 16.38
N ALA A 360 -25.74 -1.04 16.93
CA ALA A 360 -24.28 -1.11 16.91
C ALA A 360 -23.70 -2.37 17.62
N SER A 361 -24.49 -3.01 18.51
CA SER A 361 -24.15 -4.25 19.21
C SER A 361 -24.62 -5.50 18.48
N LYS A 362 -25.18 -5.36 17.27
CA LYS A 362 -25.82 -6.44 16.48
C LYS A 362 -27.03 -7.09 17.14
N GLU A 363 -27.72 -6.37 18.00
CA GLU A 363 -28.98 -6.80 18.56
C GLU A 363 -30.11 -6.36 17.63
N LEU A 364 -31.05 -7.25 17.34
CA LEU A 364 -32.21 -6.98 16.51
C LEU A 364 -33.19 -6.05 17.24
N TYR A 365 -33.91 -5.24 16.49
CA TYR A 365 -35.00 -4.40 17.04
C TYR A 365 -36.11 -5.28 17.63
N GLY A 366 -36.44 -6.41 16.96
CA GLY A 366 -37.42 -7.36 17.43
C GLY A 366 -38.86 -6.97 17.12
N GLU A 367 -39.78 -7.81 17.60
CA GLU A 367 -41.24 -7.61 17.43
C GLU A 367 -41.92 -7.05 18.70
N ASP A 368 -41.17 -6.85 19.79
CA ASP A 368 -41.71 -6.42 21.12
C ASP A 368 -41.97 -4.90 21.22
#